data_91e3b35ae4c0b9be10aa9b629415733d
#
_entry.id   91e3b35ae4c0b9be10aa9b629415733d
#
_cell.length_a   1.000
_cell.length_b   1.000
_cell.length_c   1.000
_cell.angle_alpha   90.00
_cell.angle_beta   90.00
_cell.angle_gamma   90.00
#
_symmetry.space_group_name_H-M   'P 1'
#
loop_
_entity.id
_entity.type
_entity.pdbx_description
1 polymer ?
#
loop_
_entity_poly.entity_id
_entity_poly.type
_entity_poly.pdbx_seq_one_letter_code
_entity_poly.pdbx_strand_id
1 'polypeptide(L)'
;MGLQFQCPTCGLALMQHQASQGFYCANKHHFDKSEAGYWIFTKPARQKPTGDSRQQVRAKRFLLESGIFSPLVEKMAVMIAPHLKADDCLLDYECADGFYLRALASALSNLTNELNVQYSGVADAENTIFAAAKAQTPATLCLSTSKVLPFADNCIDLITVVDKPLKGKECVRVLKDQGLMLQVIPGARHLWQIRECIYPELTEKTPQINLPSGLIVKEQQRLQFSLSVTGEQALVLLDMTPYAWRASEQVKHLIRMKSFDVLEIDFVLVLAQKTFIES
;
A
#
# COMPACT_ATOMS: atom_id res chain seq x y z
N MET A 1 23.21 1.78 -3.36
CA MET A 1 23.18 2.14 -1.91
C MET A 1 21.90 1.57 -1.34
N GLY A 2 21.97 0.82 -0.23
CA GLY A 2 20.78 0.23 0.38
C GLY A 2 19.85 1.26 1.03
N LEU A 3 18.71 0.76 1.53
CA LEU A 3 17.68 1.55 2.21
C LEU A 3 18.26 2.36 3.38
N GLN A 4 18.04 3.67 3.39
CA GLN A 4 18.55 4.59 4.41
C GLN A 4 17.40 5.12 5.27
N PHE A 5 17.62 5.16 6.58
CA PHE A 5 16.60 5.61 7.53
C PHE A 5 16.89 7.01 8.06
N GLN A 6 15.80 7.75 8.27
CA GLN A 6 15.79 9.09 8.86
C GLN A 6 14.88 9.12 10.08
N CYS A 7 15.29 9.86 11.09
CA CYS A 7 14.52 9.98 12.33
C CYS A 7 13.20 10.73 12.09
N PRO A 8 12.03 10.11 12.29
CA PRO A 8 10.75 10.75 12.06
C PRO A 8 10.43 11.86 13.07
N THR A 9 11.25 12.00 14.14
CA THR A 9 11.07 13.04 15.16
C THR A 9 11.86 14.31 14.86
N CYS A 10 13.07 14.20 14.29
CA CYS A 10 13.95 15.36 14.10
C CYS A 10 14.66 15.44 12.74
N GLY A 11 14.39 14.51 11.82
CA GLY A 11 14.94 14.53 10.47
C GLY A 11 16.42 14.14 10.34
N LEU A 12 17.12 13.82 11.44
CA LEU A 12 18.52 13.41 11.37
C LEU A 12 18.66 11.95 10.92
N ALA A 13 19.78 11.63 10.29
CA ALA A 13 20.10 10.26 9.89
C ALA A 13 20.03 9.30 11.07
N LEU A 14 19.53 8.10 10.86
CA LEU A 14 19.51 7.03 11.83
C LEU A 14 20.70 6.10 11.62
N MET A 15 21.35 5.76 12.71
CA MET A 15 22.46 4.81 12.80
C MET A 15 22.01 3.58 13.57
N GLN A 16 22.41 2.40 13.11
CA GLN A 16 22.10 1.16 13.83
C GLN A 16 23.08 0.95 14.99
N HIS A 17 22.54 0.69 16.17
CA HIS A 17 23.36 0.39 17.35
C HIS A 17 23.78 -1.09 17.31
N GLN A 18 25.08 -1.35 17.39
CA GLN A 18 25.62 -2.71 17.21
C GLN A 18 25.11 -3.71 18.25
N ALA A 19 25.01 -3.30 19.52
CA ALA A 19 24.63 -4.21 20.60
C ALA A 19 23.12 -4.46 20.68
N SER A 20 22.29 -3.41 20.59
CA SER A 20 20.82 -3.54 20.70
C SER A 20 20.14 -3.80 19.36
N GLN A 21 20.88 -3.64 18.24
CA GLN A 21 20.34 -3.69 16.88
C GLN A 21 19.24 -2.65 16.60
N GLY A 22 18.95 -1.75 17.55
CA GLY A 22 18.02 -0.65 17.40
C GLY A 22 18.60 0.50 16.54
N PHE A 23 17.76 1.41 16.11
CA PHE A 23 18.17 2.65 15.45
C PHE A 23 18.22 3.81 16.45
N TYR A 24 19.16 4.72 16.26
CA TYR A 24 19.25 5.97 17.02
C TYR A 24 19.75 7.13 16.15
N CYS A 25 19.42 8.35 16.52
CA CYS A 25 19.94 9.56 15.88
C CYS A 25 20.82 10.35 16.84
N ALA A 26 21.53 11.37 16.34
CA ALA A 26 22.39 12.24 17.15
C ALA A 26 21.63 12.97 18.28
N ASN A 27 20.31 13.19 18.13
CA ASN A 27 19.45 13.74 19.18
C ASN A 27 18.92 12.68 20.16
N LYS A 28 19.52 11.49 20.21
CA LYS A 28 19.19 10.38 21.13
C LYS A 28 17.76 9.87 21.04
N HIS A 29 17.07 10.03 19.90
CA HIS A 29 15.82 9.31 19.65
C HIS A 29 16.16 7.86 19.29
N HIS A 30 15.46 6.91 19.93
CA HIS A 30 15.66 5.48 19.75
C HIS A 30 14.42 4.84 19.14
N PHE A 31 14.64 3.85 18.30
CA PHE A 31 13.61 3.08 17.60
C PHE A 31 14.02 1.61 17.59
N ASP A 32 13.17 0.77 18.16
CA ASP A 32 13.46 -0.64 18.32
C ASP A 32 12.68 -1.49 17.31
N LYS A 33 13.19 -2.68 17.11
CA LYS A 33 12.51 -3.71 16.35
C LYS A 33 11.57 -4.48 17.27
N SER A 34 10.34 -4.72 16.83
CA SER A 34 9.40 -5.58 17.58
C SER A 34 9.89 -7.03 17.59
N GLU A 35 9.42 -7.85 18.52
CA GLU A 35 9.66 -9.30 18.56
C GLU A 35 9.13 -10.00 17.27
N ALA A 36 8.13 -9.42 16.63
CA ALA A 36 7.59 -9.93 15.37
C ALA A 36 8.44 -9.56 14.14
N GLY A 37 9.45 -8.70 14.29
CA GLY A 37 10.43 -8.40 13.27
C GLY A 37 10.21 -7.11 12.46
N TYR A 38 9.22 -6.27 12.77
CA TYR A 38 9.04 -4.95 12.15
C TYR A 38 9.63 -3.83 13.02
N TRP A 39 10.04 -2.72 12.39
CA TRP A 39 10.54 -1.53 13.07
C TRP A 39 9.41 -0.65 13.60
N ILE A 40 9.58 -0.08 14.79
CA ILE A 40 8.60 0.78 15.45
C ILE A 40 9.11 2.23 15.43
N PHE A 41 8.60 3.02 14.46
CA PHE A 41 8.94 4.44 14.29
C PHE A 41 7.88 5.40 14.86
N THR A 42 6.79 4.87 15.40
CA THR A 42 5.74 5.66 16.06
C THR A 42 5.95 5.65 17.57
N LYS A 43 5.56 6.76 18.22
CA LYS A 43 5.43 6.74 19.68
C LYS A 43 4.23 5.89 20.08
N PRO A 44 4.29 5.18 21.23
CA PRO A 44 3.13 4.46 21.74
C PRO A 44 1.90 5.39 21.77
N ALA A 45 0.84 5.02 21.07
CA ALA A 45 -0.36 5.83 21.03
C ALA A 45 -1.04 5.78 22.42
N ARG A 46 -1.36 6.94 22.97
CA ARG A 46 -2.23 7.07 24.17
C ARG A 46 -3.70 6.78 23.86
N GLN A 47 -4.05 6.61 22.60
CA GLN A 47 -5.43 6.38 22.12
C GLN A 47 -5.60 4.93 21.66
N LYS A 48 -6.89 4.49 21.59
CA LYS A 48 -7.23 3.16 21.08
C LYS A 48 -6.60 2.93 19.72
N PRO A 49 -6.16 1.66 19.42
CA PRO A 49 -5.63 1.33 18.11
C PRO A 49 -6.60 1.78 17.01
N THR A 50 -6.11 2.59 16.08
CA THR A 50 -6.85 2.95 14.87
C THR A 50 -6.58 1.89 13.81
N GLY A 51 -7.57 1.59 12.96
CA GLY A 51 -7.45 0.63 11.87
C GLY A 51 -8.24 -0.66 12.09
N ASP A 52 -8.02 -1.61 11.22
CA ASP A 52 -8.73 -2.89 11.22
C ASP A 52 -8.48 -3.72 12.48
N SER A 53 -9.52 -4.35 12.98
CA SER A 53 -9.40 -5.40 14.00
C SER A 53 -8.64 -6.61 13.43
N ARG A 54 -8.09 -7.46 14.31
CA ARG A 54 -7.42 -8.70 13.89
C ARG A 54 -8.32 -9.60 13.04
N GLN A 55 -9.63 -9.63 13.32
CA GLN A 55 -10.59 -10.39 12.55
C GLN A 55 -10.75 -9.82 11.13
N GLN A 56 -10.88 -8.51 10.99
CA GLN A 56 -10.97 -7.84 9.69
C GLN A 56 -9.68 -8.04 8.86
N VAL A 57 -8.51 -7.88 9.49
CA VAL A 57 -7.23 -8.16 8.81
C VAL A 57 -7.17 -9.59 8.28
N ARG A 58 -7.61 -10.58 9.09
CA ARG A 58 -7.65 -11.99 8.67
C ARG A 58 -8.63 -12.22 7.52
N ALA A 59 -9.84 -11.63 7.57
CA ALA A 59 -10.85 -11.76 6.52
C ALA A 59 -10.36 -11.18 5.19
N LYS A 60 -9.79 -9.97 5.23
CA LYS A 60 -9.20 -9.31 4.05
C LYS A 60 -8.06 -10.14 3.46
N ARG A 61 -7.15 -10.63 4.30
CA ARG A 61 -6.06 -11.50 3.86
C ARG A 61 -6.58 -12.76 3.17
N PHE A 62 -7.51 -13.49 3.81
CA PHE A 62 -8.06 -14.73 3.24
C PHE A 62 -8.66 -14.48 1.85
N LEU A 63 -9.39 -13.37 1.69
CA LEU A 63 -9.98 -13.00 0.42
C LEU A 63 -8.90 -12.65 -0.63
N LEU A 64 -7.91 -11.85 -0.27
CA LEU A 64 -6.84 -11.45 -1.18
C LEU A 64 -5.97 -12.65 -1.61
N GLU A 65 -5.64 -13.54 -0.68
CA GLU A 65 -4.87 -14.76 -0.94
C GLU A 65 -5.63 -15.80 -1.78
N SER A 66 -6.94 -15.67 -1.94
CA SER A 66 -7.71 -16.51 -2.89
C SER A 66 -7.41 -16.22 -4.37
N GLY A 67 -6.60 -15.19 -4.67
CA GLY A 67 -6.17 -14.85 -6.02
C GLY A 67 -7.13 -13.93 -6.78
N ILE A 68 -8.19 -13.42 -6.16
CA ILE A 68 -9.18 -12.56 -6.84
C ILE A 68 -8.57 -11.29 -7.43
N PHE A 69 -7.43 -10.82 -6.91
CA PHE A 69 -6.69 -9.66 -7.42
C PHE A 69 -5.41 -10.02 -8.18
N SER A 70 -5.22 -11.28 -8.58
CA SER A 70 -4.08 -11.68 -9.42
C SER A 70 -3.97 -10.83 -10.70
N PRO A 71 -5.06 -10.50 -11.44
CA PRO A 71 -4.95 -9.65 -12.61
C PRO A 71 -4.39 -8.25 -12.30
N LEU A 72 -4.70 -7.69 -11.12
CA LEU A 72 -4.14 -6.40 -10.69
C LEU A 72 -2.64 -6.52 -10.40
N VAL A 73 -2.23 -7.53 -9.65
CA VAL A 73 -0.82 -7.77 -9.31
C VAL A 73 0.02 -7.99 -10.57
N GLU A 74 -0.46 -8.81 -11.50
CA GLU A 74 0.20 -9.07 -12.78
C GLU A 74 0.35 -7.78 -13.59
N LYS A 75 -0.72 -6.97 -13.66
CA LYS A 75 -0.70 -5.69 -14.36
C LYS A 75 0.30 -4.72 -13.74
N MET A 76 0.32 -4.60 -12.42
CA MET A 76 1.29 -3.80 -11.69
C MET A 76 2.72 -4.26 -11.98
N ALA A 77 2.98 -5.57 -11.89
CA ALA A 77 4.30 -6.13 -12.13
C ALA A 77 4.78 -5.86 -13.56
N VAL A 78 3.93 -6.06 -14.57
CA VAL A 78 4.25 -5.78 -15.99
C VAL A 78 4.59 -4.31 -16.21
N MET A 79 3.88 -3.38 -15.54
CA MET A 79 4.13 -1.94 -15.69
C MET A 79 5.45 -1.50 -15.05
N ILE A 80 5.88 -2.12 -13.94
CA ILE A 80 7.08 -1.68 -13.21
C ILE A 80 8.34 -2.47 -13.56
N ALA A 81 8.23 -3.75 -13.96
CA ALA A 81 9.38 -4.59 -14.25
C ALA A 81 10.41 -3.99 -15.22
N PRO A 82 10.01 -3.31 -16.33
CA PRO A 82 10.96 -2.71 -17.27
C PRO A 82 11.82 -1.57 -16.69
N HIS A 83 11.43 -1.05 -15.54
CA HIS A 83 12.07 0.10 -14.89
C HIS A 83 12.93 -0.28 -13.70
N LEU A 84 12.86 -1.54 -13.24
CA LEU A 84 13.61 -2.01 -12.09
C LEU A 84 15.04 -2.40 -12.48
N LYS A 85 15.95 -2.11 -11.57
CA LYS A 85 17.37 -2.50 -11.64
C LYS A 85 17.76 -3.29 -10.41
N ALA A 86 18.89 -3.97 -10.48
CA ALA A 86 19.44 -4.67 -9.31
C ALA A 86 19.69 -3.67 -8.17
N ASP A 87 19.34 -4.10 -6.96
CA ASP A 87 19.46 -3.34 -5.71
C ASP A 87 18.56 -2.10 -5.59
N ASP A 88 17.58 -1.94 -6.50
CA ASP A 88 16.55 -0.91 -6.35
C ASP A 88 15.72 -1.14 -5.09
N CYS A 89 15.32 -0.03 -4.44
CA CYS A 89 14.45 -0.01 -3.28
C CYS A 89 13.00 0.25 -3.71
N LEU A 90 12.12 -0.71 -3.47
CA LEU A 90 10.68 -0.60 -3.68
C LEU A 90 9.97 -0.42 -2.33
N LEU A 91 9.19 0.65 -2.21
CA LEU A 91 8.35 0.94 -1.05
C LEU A 91 6.88 0.73 -1.38
N ASP A 92 6.19 -0.11 -0.61
CA ASP A 92 4.72 -0.14 -0.59
C ASP A 92 4.22 0.84 0.50
N TYR A 93 3.61 1.92 0.03
CA TYR A 93 3.04 2.97 0.87
C TYR A 93 1.70 2.53 1.44
N GLU A 94 1.59 2.48 2.76
CA GLU A 94 0.45 1.90 3.47
C GLU A 94 0.17 0.42 3.10
N CYS A 95 1.21 -0.41 3.23
CA CYS A 95 1.25 -1.82 2.82
C CYS A 95 0.24 -2.75 3.54
N ALA A 96 -0.49 -2.25 4.52
CA ALA A 96 -1.42 -3.03 5.35
C ALA A 96 -0.78 -4.33 5.88
N ASP A 97 -1.35 -5.50 5.53
CA ASP A 97 -0.83 -6.81 5.92
C ASP A 97 0.24 -7.39 4.98
N GLY A 98 0.76 -6.56 4.06
CA GLY A 98 1.83 -6.90 3.14
C GLY A 98 1.42 -7.79 1.96
N PHE A 99 0.13 -7.94 1.68
CA PHE A 99 -0.34 -8.77 0.56
C PHE A 99 0.30 -8.35 -0.77
N TYR A 100 0.20 -7.06 -1.13
CA TYR A 100 0.74 -6.59 -2.40
C TYR A 100 2.26 -6.70 -2.46
N LEU A 101 2.98 -6.50 -1.36
CA LEU A 101 4.44 -6.72 -1.31
C LEU A 101 4.80 -8.17 -1.63
N ARG A 102 4.14 -9.13 -0.99
CA ARG A 102 4.39 -10.57 -1.24
C ARG A 102 4.06 -10.95 -2.68
N ALA A 103 2.88 -10.53 -3.15
CA ALA A 103 2.41 -10.87 -4.48
C ALA A 103 3.26 -10.22 -5.58
N LEU A 104 3.65 -8.94 -5.43
CA LEU A 104 4.54 -8.25 -6.36
C LEU A 104 5.95 -8.84 -6.35
N ALA A 105 6.51 -9.14 -5.18
CA ALA A 105 7.83 -9.78 -5.09
C ALA A 105 7.87 -11.09 -5.87
N SER A 106 6.83 -11.93 -5.73
CA SER A 106 6.70 -13.17 -6.49
C SER A 106 6.53 -12.93 -7.99
N ALA A 107 5.65 -12.03 -8.39
CA ALA A 107 5.40 -11.73 -9.81
C ALA A 107 6.63 -11.11 -10.49
N LEU A 108 7.33 -10.21 -9.82
CA LEU A 108 8.54 -9.57 -10.33
C LEU A 108 9.71 -10.54 -10.44
N SER A 109 9.89 -11.46 -9.49
CA SER A 109 10.92 -12.49 -9.57
C SER A 109 10.80 -13.29 -10.88
N ASN A 110 9.57 -13.65 -11.27
CA ASN A 110 9.31 -14.37 -12.51
C ASN A 110 9.57 -13.53 -13.78
N LEU A 111 9.36 -12.21 -13.72
CA LEU A 111 9.51 -11.32 -14.89
C LEU A 111 10.93 -10.79 -15.08
N THR A 112 11.72 -10.69 -14.01
CA THR A 112 13.00 -10.00 -14.00
C THR A 112 14.20 -10.93 -13.83
N ASN A 113 14.02 -12.24 -14.05
CA ASN A 113 15.07 -13.26 -13.85
C ASN A 113 15.74 -13.15 -12.46
N GLU A 114 14.92 -13.08 -11.40
CA GLU A 114 15.38 -13.00 -10.01
C GLU A 114 16.22 -11.76 -9.69
N LEU A 115 15.87 -10.63 -10.30
CA LEU A 115 16.50 -9.35 -9.97
C LEU A 115 16.42 -9.10 -8.45
N ASN A 116 17.57 -8.79 -7.84
CA ASN A 116 17.63 -8.46 -6.42
C ASN A 116 17.01 -7.08 -6.17
N VAL A 117 15.75 -7.04 -5.70
CA VAL A 117 15.03 -5.82 -5.32
C VAL A 117 14.88 -5.78 -3.81
N GLN A 118 15.15 -4.63 -3.19
CA GLN A 118 14.96 -4.42 -1.76
C GLN A 118 13.53 -3.91 -1.49
N TYR A 119 12.71 -4.75 -0.89
CA TYR A 119 11.33 -4.39 -0.57
C TYR A 119 11.21 -3.74 0.81
N SER A 120 10.36 -2.74 0.91
CA SER A 120 9.99 -2.11 2.18
C SER A 120 8.50 -1.80 2.22
N GLY A 121 7.92 -1.77 3.42
CA GLY A 121 6.51 -1.47 3.62
C GLY A 121 6.27 -0.67 4.88
N VAL A 122 5.36 0.31 4.79
CA VAL A 122 4.93 1.14 5.91
C VAL A 122 3.46 0.90 6.18
N ALA A 123 3.09 0.73 7.45
CA ALA A 123 1.70 0.74 7.91
C ALA A 123 1.59 1.54 9.21
N ASP A 124 0.46 2.23 9.40
CA ASP A 124 0.19 3.02 10.60
C ASP A 124 -0.61 2.26 11.66
N ALA A 125 -1.12 1.07 11.33
CA ALA A 125 -1.89 0.20 12.23
C ALA A 125 -1.08 -1.02 12.66
N GLU A 126 -0.93 -1.22 13.97
CA GLU A 126 -0.13 -2.31 14.55
C GLU A 126 -0.66 -3.69 14.16
N ASN A 127 -1.98 -3.90 14.14
CA ASN A 127 -2.57 -5.18 13.76
C ASN A 127 -2.19 -5.61 12.33
N THR A 128 -2.12 -4.65 11.40
CA THR A 128 -1.80 -4.94 10.00
C THR A 128 -0.32 -5.22 9.81
N ILE A 129 0.58 -4.38 10.37
CA ILE A 129 2.03 -4.60 10.25
C ILE A 129 2.48 -5.88 10.98
N PHE A 130 1.89 -6.17 12.15
CA PHE A 130 2.11 -7.44 12.83
C PHE A 130 1.69 -8.64 11.97
N ALA A 131 0.55 -8.52 11.29
CA ALA A 131 0.08 -9.54 10.39
C ALA A 131 1.01 -9.71 9.17
N ALA A 132 1.56 -8.61 8.60
CA ALA A 132 2.54 -8.64 7.53
C ALA A 132 3.82 -9.38 7.95
N ALA A 133 4.32 -9.09 9.15
CA ALA A 133 5.51 -9.73 9.71
C ALA A 133 5.27 -11.24 9.95
N LYS A 134 4.12 -11.62 10.51
CA LYS A 134 3.75 -13.03 10.71
C LYS A 134 3.56 -13.80 9.41
N ALA A 135 3.20 -13.14 8.32
CA ALA A 135 3.13 -13.72 6.99
C ALA A 135 4.50 -13.84 6.30
N GLN A 136 5.60 -13.54 7.01
CA GLN A 136 6.97 -13.60 6.48
C GLN A 136 7.13 -12.78 5.19
N THR A 137 6.50 -11.60 5.13
CA THR A 137 6.62 -10.70 3.99
C THR A 137 8.10 -10.38 3.76
N PRO A 138 8.64 -10.62 2.55
CA PRO A 138 10.07 -10.45 2.25
C PRO A 138 10.43 -8.97 2.10
N ALA A 139 10.23 -8.17 3.16
CA ALA A 139 10.41 -6.73 3.14
C ALA A 139 10.85 -6.20 4.49
N THR A 140 11.50 -5.04 4.49
CA THR A 140 11.71 -4.25 5.69
C THR A 140 10.40 -3.58 6.09
N LEU A 141 9.76 -4.06 7.14
CA LEU A 141 8.45 -3.59 7.61
C LEU A 141 8.60 -2.52 8.69
N CYS A 142 7.86 -1.43 8.57
CA CYS A 142 7.90 -0.28 9.45
C CYS A 142 6.50 0.10 9.96
N LEU A 143 6.30 0.09 11.27
CA LEU A 143 5.16 0.73 11.91
C LEU A 143 5.45 2.24 11.96
N SER A 144 4.87 2.99 11.06
CA SER A 144 5.04 4.43 10.94
C SER A 144 3.83 5.08 10.28
N THR A 145 3.71 6.40 10.42
CA THR A 145 2.67 7.14 9.73
C THR A 145 3.12 7.52 8.32
N SER A 146 2.21 7.42 7.37
CA SER A 146 2.42 7.87 6.00
C SER A 146 2.64 9.39 5.86
N LYS A 147 2.39 10.16 6.94
CA LYS A 147 2.68 11.61 6.99
C LYS A 147 4.14 11.92 7.28
N VAL A 148 4.89 10.98 7.85
CA VAL A 148 6.32 11.11 8.15
C VAL A 148 6.95 9.74 7.95
N LEU A 149 7.47 9.50 6.76
CA LEU A 149 8.13 8.25 6.41
C LEU A 149 9.53 8.17 7.07
N PRO A 150 9.92 7.02 7.63
CA PRO A 150 11.20 6.87 8.34
C PRO A 150 12.39 6.68 7.41
N PHE A 151 12.30 7.13 6.17
CA PHE A 151 13.33 6.98 5.14
C PHE A 151 13.99 8.31 4.84
N ALA A 152 15.27 8.29 4.47
CA ALA A 152 16.02 9.45 4.05
C ALA A 152 15.46 10.04 2.74
N ASP A 153 15.82 11.28 2.45
CA ASP A 153 15.50 11.91 1.19
C ASP A 153 16.17 11.15 0.03
N ASN A 154 15.49 11.05 -1.10
CA ASN A 154 16.05 10.50 -2.34
C ASN A 154 16.68 9.09 -2.17
N CYS A 155 16.02 8.18 -1.44
CA CYS A 155 16.55 6.83 -1.19
C CYS A 155 15.69 5.69 -1.75
N ILE A 156 14.48 5.97 -2.24
CA ILE A 156 13.54 4.99 -2.82
C ILE A 156 13.51 5.12 -4.34
N ASP A 157 13.63 4.01 -5.06
CA ASP A 157 13.61 3.98 -6.53
C ASP A 157 12.18 3.91 -7.07
N LEU A 158 11.32 3.12 -6.41
CA LEU A 158 9.94 2.93 -6.80
C LEU A 158 9.00 2.88 -5.59
N ILE A 159 7.88 3.60 -5.67
CA ILE A 159 6.81 3.56 -4.67
C ILE A 159 5.55 2.96 -5.29
N THR A 160 4.91 2.02 -4.61
CA THR A 160 3.56 1.55 -4.94
C THR A 160 2.54 2.11 -3.95
N VAL A 161 1.38 2.55 -4.46
CA VAL A 161 0.26 3.07 -3.69
C VAL A 161 -1.02 2.44 -4.21
N VAL A 162 -1.59 1.50 -3.46
CA VAL A 162 -2.78 0.75 -3.92
C VAL A 162 -4.00 1.19 -3.13
N ASP A 163 -4.93 1.85 -3.81
CA ASP A 163 -6.23 2.31 -3.28
C ASP A 163 -6.11 3.06 -1.94
N LYS A 164 -5.10 3.90 -1.84
CA LYS A 164 -4.83 4.74 -0.67
C LYS A 164 -4.65 6.20 -1.06
N PRO A 165 -5.16 7.14 -0.26
CA PRO A 165 -4.91 8.55 -0.47
C PRO A 165 -3.45 8.88 -0.15
N LEU A 166 -2.81 9.63 -1.02
CA LEU A 166 -1.49 10.21 -0.74
C LEU A 166 -1.62 11.31 0.31
N LYS A 167 -0.79 11.26 1.35
CA LYS A 167 -0.80 12.22 2.46
C LYS A 167 0.50 13.04 2.46
N GLY A 168 0.38 14.32 2.14
CA GLY A 168 1.53 15.23 2.16
C GLY A 168 2.53 15.01 1.03
N LYS A 169 3.79 15.40 1.26
CA LYS A 169 4.87 15.37 0.26
C LYS A 169 5.91 14.26 0.50
N GLU A 170 5.68 13.38 1.46
CA GLU A 170 6.65 12.39 1.91
C GLU A 170 7.04 11.41 0.79
N CYS A 171 6.08 10.97 -0.03
CA CYS A 171 6.40 10.14 -1.20
C CYS A 171 7.41 10.83 -2.14
N VAL A 172 7.22 12.14 -2.40
CA VAL A 172 8.13 12.90 -3.26
C VAL A 172 9.49 13.10 -2.60
N ARG A 173 9.52 13.32 -1.27
CA ARG A 173 10.77 13.50 -0.52
C ARG A 173 11.65 12.26 -0.58
N VAL A 174 11.09 11.09 -0.28
CA VAL A 174 11.86 9.85 -0.21
C VAL A 174 12.19 9.26 -1.58
N LEU A 175 11.40 9.60 -2.61
CA LEU A 175 11.62 9.13 -3.97
C LEU A 175 12.86 9.78 -4.56
N LYS A 176 13.75 9.00 -5.17
CA LYS A 176 14.92 9.50 -5.89
C LYS A 176 14.51 10.38 -7.07
N ASP A 177 15.39 11.25 -7.51
CA ASP A 177 15.19 11.98 -8.76
C ASP A 177 15.07 10.97 -9.91
N GLN A 178 14.12 11.17 -10.79
CA GLN A 178 13.70 10.21 -11.82
C GLN A 178 13.10 8.91 -11.26
N GLY A 179 12.97 8.74 -9.96
CA GLY A 179 12.28 7.62 -9.32
C GLY A 179 10.81 7.58 -9.71
N LEU A 180 10.19 6.41 -9.59
CA LEU A 180 8.85 6.14 -10.09
C LEU A 180 7.84 5.92 -8.96
N MET A 181 6.61 6.29 -9.21
CA MET A 181 5.47 5.96 -8.36
C MET A 181 4.38 5.31 -9.20
N LEU A 182 3.99 4.10 -8.83
CA LEU A 182 2.81 3.44 -9.37
C LEU A 182 1.64 3.65 -8.41
N GLN A 183 0.67 4.46 -8.82
CA GLN A 183 -0.58 4.65 -8.08
C GLN A 183 -1.69 3.84 -8.73
N VAL A 184 -2.40 3.05 -7.94
CA VAL A 184 -3.61 2.31 -8.33
C VAL A 184 -4.79 2.98 -7.65
N ILE A 185 -5.74 3.47 -8.45
CA ILE A 185 -6.96 4.13 -7.96
C ILE A 185 -8.21 3.43 -8.50
N PRO A 186 -9.31 3.41 -7.74
CA PRO A 186 -10.58 2.87 -8.21
C PRO A 186 -11.07 3.61 -9.45
N GLY A 187 -11.47 2.86 -10.47
CA GLY A 187 -12.14 3.39 -11.67
C GLY A 187 -13.60 3.74 -11.40
N ALA A 188 -14.27 4.29 -12.43
CA ALA A 188 -15.65 4.74 -12.32
C ALA A 188 -16.63 3.61 -11.96
N ARG A 189 -16.35 2.40 -12.42
CA ARG A 189 -17.21 1.22 -12.24
C ARG A 189 -16.72 0.25 -11.15
N HIS A 190 -15.71 0.64 -10.38
CA HIS A 190 -15.19 -0.22 -9.32
C HIS A 190 -16.25 -0.54 -8.27
N LEU A 191 -16.49 -1.87 -8.03
CA LEU A 191 -17.52 -2.40 -7.13
C LEU A 191 -18.94 -1.87 -7.43
N TRP A 192 -19.28 -1.67 -8.70
CA TRP A 192 -20.52 -1.03 -9.12
C TRP A 192 -21.74 -1.64 -8.46
N GLN A 193 -21.90 -2.95 -8.51
CA GLN A 193 -23.08 -3.68 -8.01
C GLN A 193 -23.22 -3.61 -6.48
N ILE A 194 -22.11 -3.48 -5.76
CA ILE A 194 -22.13 -3.22 -4.31
C ILE A 194 -22.58 -1.76 -4.06
N ARG A 195 -22.06 -0.82 -4.84
CA ARG A 195 -22.40 0.60 -4.71
C ARG A 195 -23.86 0.88 -5.04
N GLU A 196 -24.47 0.16 -5.96
CA GLU A 196 -25.92 0.22 -6.24
C GLU A 196 -26.77 -0.16 -5.01
N CYS A 197 -26.28 -1.01 -4.13
CA CYS A 197 -26.94 -1.30 -2.86
C CYS A 197 -26.89 -0.15 -1.85
N ILE A 198 -25.91 0.75 -1.99
CA ILE A 198 -25.65 1.86 -1.03
C ILE A 198 -26.26 3.16 -1.50
N TYR A 199 -26.23 3.43 -2.80
CA TYR A 199 -26.63 4.72 -3.37
C TYR A 199 -27.89 4.56 -4.23
N PRO A 200 -28.97 5.34 -3.99
CA PRO A 200 -30.19 5.29 -4.79
C PRO A 200 -29.96 5.64 -6.26
N GLU A 201 -29.06 6.60 -6.49
CA GLU A 201 -28.66 7.02 -7.83
C GLU A 201 -27.15 6.94 -7.94
N LEU A 202 -26.67 6.15 -8.86
CA LEU A 202 -25.25 5.94 -9.11
C LEU A 202 -24.89 6.45 -10.50
N THR A 203 -23.93 7.35 -10.58
CA THR A 203 -23.41 7.89 -11.83
C THR A 203 -21.95 7.55 -12.00
N GLU A 204 -21.54 7.26 -13.23
CA GLU A 204 -20.13 7.10 -13.56
C GLU A 204 -19.42 8.46 -13.45
N LYS A 205 -18.37 8.49 -12.65
CA LYS A 205 -17.49 9.67 -12.52
C LYS A 205 -16.08 9.26 -12.87
N THR A 206 -15.48 9.96 -13.80
CA THR A 206 -14.07 9.76 -14.13
C THR A 206 -13.23 9.94 -12.88
N PRO A 207 -12.38 8.95 -12.52
CA PRO A 207 -11.51 9.07 -11.35
C PRO A 207 -10.54 10.23 -11.54
N GLN A 208 -10.39 11.03 -10.50
CA GLN A 208 -9.42 12.13 -10.50
C GLN A 208 -8.04 11.60 -10.09
N ILE A 209 -7.06 11.84 -10.95
CA ILE A 209 -5.66 11.53 -10.66
C ILE A 209 -5.08 12.71 -9.89
N ASN A 210 -4.87 12.51 -8.59
CA ASN A 210 -4.30 13.52 -7.70
C ASN A 210 -2.85 13.15 -7.39
N LEU A 211 -1.92 13.66 -8.18
CA LEU A 211 -0.49 13.51 -7.94
C LEU A 211 0.05 14.69 -7.11
N PRO A 212 0.97 14.45 -6.18
CA PRO A 212 1.73 15.51 -5.54
C PRO A 212 2.54 16.32 -6.57
N SER A 213 2.75 17.60 -6.29
CA SER A 213 3.66 18.44 -7.09
C SER A 213 5.06 17.81 -7.15
N GLY A 214 5.70 17.87 -8.31
CA GLY A 214 7.00 17.23 -8.56
C GLY A 214 6.91 15.84 -9.17
N LEU A 215 5.69 15.33 -9.44
CA LEU A 215 5.47 14.10 -10.20
C LEU A 215 4.75 14.42 -11.52
N ILE A 216 5.16 13.76 -12.59
CA ILE A 216 4.52 13.82 -13.92
C ILE A 216 4.06 12.44 -14.33
N VAL A 217 2.89 12.32 -14.93
CA VAL A 217 2.39 11.06 -15.48
C VAL A 217 3.25 10.64 -16.67
N LYS A 218 3.78 9.43 -16.63
CA LYS A 218 4.47 8.79 -17.74
C LYS A 218 3.57 7.85 -18.52
N GLU A 219 2.76 7.10 -17.79
CA GLU A 219 1.90 6.09 -18.37
C GLU A 219 0.62 5.97 -17.54
N GLN A 220 -0.50 5.74 -18.20
CA GLN A 220 -1.78 5.45 -17.56
C GLN A 220 -2.42 4.28 -18.26
N GLN A 221 -2.86 3.30 -17.47
CA GLN A 221 -3.59 2.14 -17.99
C GLN A 221 -4.84 1.88 -17.16
N ARG A 222 -5.88 1.36 -17.79
CA ARG A 222 -7.09 0.89 -17.12
C ARG A 222 -7.11 -0.63 -17.08
N LEU A 223 -7.50 -1.18 -15.96
CA LEU A 223 -7.71 -2.61 -15.78
C LEU A 223 -9.14 -2.85 -15.35
N GLN A 224 -9.87 -3.66 -16.11
CA GLN A 224 -11.23 -4.06 -15.78
C GLN A 224 -11.35 -5.58 -15.84
N PHE A 225 -12.00 -6.16 -14.86
CA PHE A 225 -12.37 -7.57 -14.84
C PHE A 225 -13.58 -7.76 -13.93
N SER A 226 -14.17 -8.95 -13.95
CA SER A 226 -15.32 -9.29 -13.12
C SER A 226 -14.98 -10.42 -12.16
N LEU A 227 -15.59 -10.38 -10.98
CA LEU A 227 -15.53 -11.42 -9.98
C LEU A 227 -16.90 -12.05 -9.79
N SER A 228 -16.93 -13.34 -9.49
CA SER A 228 -18.08 -14.00 -8.88
C SER A 228 -17.80 -14.18 -7.40
N VAL A 229 -18.61 -13.55 -6.54
CA VAL A 229 -18.38 -13.54 -5.08
C VAL A 229 -19.67 -13.73 -4.30
N THR A 230 -19.55 -14.31 -3.14
CA THR A 230 -20.64 -14.38 -2.16
C THR A 230 -20.88 -13.02 -1.50
N GLY A 231 -22.04 -12.84 -0.86
CA GLY A 231 -22.33 -11.60 -0.12
C GLY A 231 -21.35 -11.36 1.04
N GLU A 232 -20.84 -12.39 1.69
CA GLU A 232 -19.81 -12.26 2.73
C GLU A 232 -18.49 -11.75 2.14
N GLN A 233 -18.05 -12.27 0.99
CA GLN A 233 -16.87 -11.77 0.29
C GLN A 233 -17.06 -10.32 -0.21
N ALA A 234 -18.27 -10.00 -0.70
CA ALA A 234 -18.63 -8.64 -1.11
C ALA A 234 -18.55 -7.64 0.06
N LEU A 235 -18.93 -8.04 1.27
CA LEU A 235 -18.76 -7.21 2.48
C LEU A 235 -17.29 -6.99 2.83
N VAL A 236 -16.45 -8.01 2.69
CA VAL A 236 -15.00 -7.84 2.90
C VAL A 236 -14.41 -6.88 1.87
N LEU A 237 -14.82 -6.96 0.60
CA LEU A 237 -14.41 -6.02 -0.44
C LEU A 237 -14.89 -4.60 -0.12
N LEU A 238 -16.14 -4.44 0.32
CA LEU A 238 -16.67 -3.16 0.74
C LEU A 238 -15.86 -2.55 1.89
N ASP A 239 -15.50 -3.35 2.90
CA ASP A 239 -14.69 -2.92 4.06
C ASP A 239 -13.26 -2.49 3.68
N MET A 240 -12.80 -2.79 2.48
CA MET A 240 -11.52 -2.32 1.94
C MET A 240 -11.62 -0.91 1.32
N THR A 241 -12.83 -0.36 1.19
CA THR A 241 -13.10 0.91 0.50
C THR A 241 -13.61 2.00 1.44
N PRO A 242 -13.52 3.28 1.03
CA PRO A 242 -14.15 4.37 1.77
C PRO A 242 -15.69 4.32 1.75
N TYR A 243 -16.32 3.45 0.98
CA TYR A 243 -17.79 3.34 0.94
C TYR A 243 -18.36 2.59 2.14
N ALA A 244 -17.55 1.81 2.86
CA ALA A 244 -17.98 1.00 4.00
C ALA A 244 -18.72 1.80 5.08
N TRP A 245 -18.27 3.03 5.36
CA TRP A 245 -18.89 3.89 6.37
C TRP A 245 -20.26 4.44 5.97
N ARG A 246 -20.62 4.40 4.68
CA ARG A 246 -21.93 4.83 4.17
C ARG A 246 -22.96 3.70 4.16
N ALA A 247 -22.52 2.46 4.24
CA ALA A 247 -23.40 1.31 4.26
C ALA A 247 -24.00 1.12 5.66
N SER A 248 -25.31 1.35 5.80
CA SER A 248 -26.04 1.03 7.04
C SER A 248 -26.02 -0.47 7.29
N GLU A 249 -26.31 -0.88 8.53
CA GLU A 249 -26.40 -2.32 8.88
C GLU A 249 -27.48 -3.05 8.05
N GLN A 250 -28.57 -2.34 7.70
CA GLN A 250 -29.59 -2.90 6.81
C GLN A 250 -29.04 -3.16 5.41
N VAL A 251 -28.28 -2.22 4.85
CA VAL A 251 -27.62 -2.39 3.54
C VAL A 251 -26.58 -3.52 3.59
N LYS A 252 -25.78 -3.59 4.64
CA LYS A 252 -24.82 -4.68 4.83
C LYS A 252 -25.52 -6.04 4.92
N HIS A 253 -26.65 -6.10 5.62
CA HIS A 253 -27.46 -7.32 5.67
C HIS A 253 -27.98 -7.72 4.27
N LEU A 254 -28.47 -6.76 3.47
CA LEU A 254 -28.93 -7.01 2.10
C LEU A 254 -27.78 -7.52 1.22
N ILE A 255 -26.58 -6.92 1.31
CA ILE A 255 -25.39 -7.37 0.58
C ILE A 255 -25.03 -8.80 0.99
N ARG A 256 -25.05 -9.11 2.28
CA ARG A 256 -24.72 -10.45 2.82
C ARG A 256 -25.59 -11.55 2.24
N MET A 257 -26.88 -11.27 2.02
CA MET A 257 -27.86 -12.23 1.50
C MET A 257 -27.83 -12.39 -0.02
N LYS A 258 -27.03 -11.59 -0.74
CA LYS A 258 -26.88 -11.67 -2.19
C LYS A 258 -25.68 -12.54 -2.59
N SER A 259 -25.76 -13.07 -3.83
CA SER A 259 -24.61 -13.51 -4.60
C SER A 259 -24.40 -12.52 -5.75
N PHE A 260 -23.16 -12.26 -6.05
CA PHE A 260 -22.75 -11.39 -7.15
C PHE A 260 -22.06 -12.24 -8.22
N ASP A 261 -22.81 -12.70 -9.21
CA ASP A 261 -22.24 -13.51 -10.31
C ASP A 261 -21.27 -12.68 -11.15
N VAL A 262 -21.55 -11.38 -11.25
CA VAL A 262 -20.70 -10.40 -11.93
C VAL A 262 -20.55 -9.18 -11.02
N LEU A 263 -19.40 -9.06 -10.37
CA LEU A 263 -19.00 -7.87 -9.63
C LEU A 263 -17.87 -7.18 -10.39
N GLU A 264 -18.12 -5.97 -10.85
CA GLU A 264 -17.14 -5.22 -11.64
C GLU A 264 -15.98 -4.71 -10.77
N ILE A 265 -14.78 -5.06 -11.19
CA ILE A 265 -13.53 -4.52 -10.67
C ILE A 265 -12.93 -3.62 -11.74
N ASP A 266 -12.67 -2.39 -11.38
CA ASP A 266 -12.21 -1.35 -12.29
C ASP A 266 -11.14 -0.51 -11.60
N PHE A 267 -9.93 -0.52 -12.13
CA PHE A 267 -8.80 0.25 -11.62
C PHE A 267 -8.16 1.09 -12.72
N VAL A 268 -7.66 2.24 -12.35
CA VAL A 268 -6.74 3.04 -13.15
C VAL A 268 -5.37 2.99 -12.48
N LEU A 269 -4.38 2.51 -13.25
CA LEU A 269 -2.99 2.43 -12.84
C LEU A 269 -2.25 3.62 -13.48
N VAL A 270 -1.59 4.42 -12.65
CA VAL A 270 -0.86 5.61 -13.07
C VAL A 270 0.60 5.46 -12.68
N LEU A 271 1.47 5.33 -13.66
CA LEU A 271 2.92 5.38 -13.46
C LEU A 271 3.37 6.82 -13.62
N ALA A 272 3.86 7.40 -12.53
CA ALA A 272 4.35 8.76 -12.48
C ALA A 272 5.86 8.78 -12.18
N GLN A 273 6.55 9.81 -12.64
CA GLN A 273 7.98 9.99 -12.42
C GLN A 273 8.26 11.30 -11.70
N LYS A 274 9.18 11.27 -10.74
CA LYS A 274 9.68 12.48 -10.10
C LYS A 274 10.51 13.28 -11.08
N THR A 275 10.14 14.54 -11.25
CA THR A 275 10.93 15.51 -12.05
C THR A 275 12.09 16.03 -11.23
N PHE A 276 13.15 16.47 -11.90
CA PHE A 276 14.18 17.25 -11.24
C PHE A 276 13.56 18.54 -10.70
N ILE A 277 13.72 18.79 -9.43
CA ILE A 277 13.46 20.11 -8.88
C ILE A 277 14.77 20.88 -9.07
N GLU A 278 14.82 21.76 -10.07
CA GLU A 278 15.89 22.75 -10.12
C GLU A 278 15.82 23.57 -8.82
N SER A 279 16.85 23.43 -8.01
CA SER A 279 17.03 24.09 -6.70
C SER A 279 17.40 25.56 -6.86
#